data_917bc96389f8bbd24c0ac913499c827e
#
_entry.id   917bc96389f8bbd24c0ac913499c827e
#
_cell.length_a   1.000
_cell.length_b   1.000
_cell.length_c   1.000
_cell.angle_alpha   90.00
_cell.angle_beta   90.00
_cell.angle_gamma   90.00
#
_symmetry.space_group_name_H-M   'P 1'
#
loop_
_entity.id
_entity.type
_entity.pdbx_description
1 polymer ?
#
loop_
_entity_poly.entity_id
_entity_poly.type
_entity_poly.pdbx_seq_one_letter_code
_entity_poly.pdbx_strand_id
1 'polypeptide(L)'
;MTQYLLSVWHDDQNFPQTAPEDMERMFAQVGAFNAEVQAAGSWVFAGGLQPITTATVVDASKPGDPVITDGPYAESKEQMGGFWVIEAANLDEALEWARKGSAACEGPVEVRPFQGADEG
;
A
#
# COMPACT_ATOMS: atom_id res chain seq x y z
N MET A 1 -16.71 -6.56 -11.05
CA MET A 1 -15.40 -6.78 -10.40
C MET A 1 -15.27 -5.91 -9.17
N THR A 2 -14.60 -6.42 -8.15
CA THR A 2 -14.39 -5.70 -6.92
C THR A 2 -12.99 -5.08 -6.92
N GLN A 3 -12.89 -3.89 -6.37
CA GLN A 3 -11.58 -3.26 -6.17
C GLN A 3 -11.03 -3.65 -4.81
N TYR A 4 -9.72 -3.82 -4.75
CA TYR A 4 -9.02 -4.23 -3.54
C TYR A 4 -7.85 -3.30 -3.29
N LEU A 5 -7.62 -3.00 -2.01
CA LEU A 5 -6.43 -2.28 -1.57
C LEU A 5 -5.40 -3.31 -1.13
N LEU A 6 -4.23 -3.26 -1.74
CA LEU A 6 -3.09 -4.08 -1.36
C LEU A 6 -2.07 -3.13 -0.72
N SER A 7 -2.01 -3.12 0.59
CA SER A 7 -1.14 -2.19 1.31
C SER A 7 0.14 -2.89 1.77
N VAL A 8 1.24 -2.20 1.60
CA VAL A 8 2.59 -2.69 1.93
C VAL A 8 2.96 -2.18 3.31
N TRP A 9 3.36 -3.09 4.19
CA TRP A 9 3.70 -2.76 5.56
C TRP A 9 5.15 -3.07 5.86
N HIS A 10 5.77 -2.25 6.68
CA HIS A 10 7.12 -2.46 7.14
C HIS A 10 7.28 -1.87 8.53
N ASP A 11 8.29 -2.30 9.26
CA ASP A 11 8.65 -1.68 10.52
C ASP A 11 10.02 -1.03 10.39
N ASP A 12 10.50 -0.42 11.47
CA ASP A 12 11.77 0.28 11.47
C ASP A 12 12.95 -0.67 11.18
N GLN A 13 12.79 -1.95 11.46
CA GLN A 13 13.82 -2.95 11.22
C GLN A 13 13.75 -3.53 9.83
N ASN A 14 12.55 -3.59 9.27
CA ASN A 14 12.32 -4.12 7.94
C ASN A 14 12.37 -3.06 6.85
N PHE A 15 12.45 -1.82 7.26
CA PHE A 15 12.56 -0.75 6.28
C PHE A 15 13.86 -0.97 5.51
N PRO A 16 13.79 -1.07 4.19
CA PRO A 16 15.00 -1.33 3.42
C PRO A 16 15.92 -0.13 3.44
N GLN A 17 16.76 -0.07 4.45
CA GLN A 17 17.91 0.79 4.42
C GLN A 17 18.99 0.08 3.68
N THR A 18 18.70 -0.19 2.46
CA THR A 18 19.45 -1.15 1.72
C THR A 18 20.46 -0.44 0.86
N ALA A 19 21.52 -1.16 0.56
CA ALA A 19 22.49 -0.74 -0.40
C ALA A 19 21.79 -0.37 -1.71
N PRO A 20 22.36 0.57 -2.48
CA PRO A 20 21.74 0.99 -3.75
C PRO A 20 21.39 -0.18 -4.68
N GLU A 21 22.23 -1.21 -4.72
CA GLU A 21 21.94 -2.36 -5.57
C GLU A 21 20.71 -3.14 -5.14
N ASP A 22 20.41 -3.18 -3.83
CA ASP A 22 19.21 -3.84 -3.31
C ASP A 22 17.97 -3.05 -3.66
N MET A 23 18.06 -1.73 -3.60
CA MET A 23 16.96 -0.86 -4.00
C MET A 23 16.68 -0.98 -5.49
N GLU A 24 17.72 -1.03 -6.31
CA GLU A 24 17.56 -1.24 -7.76
C GLU A 24 16.86 -2.56 -8.03
N ARG A 25 17.26 -3.61 -7.33
CA ARG A 25 16.62 -4.92 -7.49
C ARG A 25 15.14 -4.83 -7.14
N MET A 26 14.81 -4.21 -6.01
CA MET A 26 13.44 -4.09 -5.57
C MET A 26 12.60 -3.25 -6.54
N PHE A 27 13.14 -2.12 -7.00
CA PHE A 27 12.43 -1.30 -7.98
C PHE A 27 12.18 -2.06 -9.27
N ALA A 28 13.15 -2.86 -9.71
CA ALA A 28 12.97 -3.67 -10.92
C ALA A 28 11.88 -4.73 -10.72
N GLN A 29 11.86 -5.37 -9.56
CA GLN A 29 10.85 -6.37 -9.22
C GLN A 29 9.45 -5.76 -9.16
N VAL A 30 9.33 -4.63 -8.48
CA VAL A 30 8.04 -3.94 -8.38
C VAL A 30 7.59 -3.43 -9.74
N GLY A 31 8.52 -2.90 -10.54
CA GLY A 31 8.19 -2.47 -11.90
C GLY A 31 7.66 -3.61 -12.77
N ALA A 32 8.28 -4.78 -12.67
CA ALA A 32 7.82 -5.96 -13.40
C ALA A 32 6.44 -6.41 -12.92
N PHE A 33 6.22 -6.39 -11.61
CA PHE A 33 4.91 -6.71 -11.05
C PHE A 33 3.84 -5.73 -11.55
N ASN A 34 4.15 -4.43 -11.51
CA ASN A 34 3.22 -3.41 -11.99
C ASN A 34 2.85 -3.64 -13.46
N ALA A 35 3.84 -3.97 -14.28
CA ALA A 35 3.59 -4.24 -15.70
C ALA A 35 2.69 -5.46 -15.90
N GLU A 36 2.87 -6.48 -15.07
CA GLU A 36 2.04 -7.68 -15.13
C GLU A 36 0.59 -7.38 -14.77
N VAL A 37 0.37 -6.59 -13.71
CA VAL A 37 -0.98 -6.18 -13.30
C VAL A 37 -1.64 -5.35 -14.39
N GLN A 38 -0.88 -4.44 -15.00
CA GLN A 38 -1.38 -3.60 -16.10
C GLN A 38 -1.76 -4.45 -17.30
N ALA A 39 -0.91 -5.39 -17.66
CA ALA A 39 -1.17 -6.27 -18.81
C ALA A 39 -2.40 -7.15 -18.58
N ALA A 40 -2.69 -7.51 -17.34
CA ALA A 40 -3.86 -8.30 -17.01
C ALA A 40 -5.15 -7.48 -16.94
N GLY A 41 -5.07 -6.16 -17.04
CA GLY A 41 -6.24 -5.29 -16.95
C GLY A 41 -6.75 -5.09 -15.52
N SER A 42 -5.95 -5.45 -14.51
CA SER A 42 -6.34 -5.34 -13.10
C SER A 42 -5.85 -4.06 -12.42
N TRP A 43 -5.06 -3.28 -13.11
CA TRP A 43 -4.45 -2.07 -12.56
C TRP A 43 -5.44 -0.94 -12.41
N VAL A 44 -5.47 -0.31 -11.22
CA VAL A 44 -6.21 0.94 -11.02
C VAL A 44 -5.23 2.05 -10.68
N PHE A 45 -4.49 1.90 -9.58
CA PHE A 45 -3.56 2.93 -9.13
C PHE A 45 -2.57 2.32 -8.14
N ALA A 46 -1.39 2.92 -8.04
CA ALA A 46 -0.42 2.54 -7.03
C ALA A 46 0.43 3.74 -6.67
N GLY A 47 1.00 3.70 -5.47
CA GLY A 47 1.90 4.74 -5.04
C GLY A 47 2.66 4.33 -3.79
N GLY A 48 3.90 4.81 -3.71
CA GLY A 48 4.69 4.75 -2.50
C GLY A 48 4.44 6.00 -1.68
N LEU A 49 4.55 5.88 -0.37
CA LEU A 49 4.38 7.01 0.53
C LEU A 49 5.74 7.47 1.03
N GLN A 50 5.84 8.76 1.30
CA GLN A 50 7.02 9.31 1.96
C GLN A 50 7.07 8.83 3.41
N PRO A 51 8.22 8.97 4.09
CA PRO A 51 8.33 8.52 5.49
C PRO A 51 7.25 9.11 6.38
N ILE A 52 6.87 8.36 7.42
CA ILE A 52 5.78 8.79 8.31
C ILE A 52 6.08 10.09 9.03
N THR A 53 7.35 10.48 9.13
CA THR A 53 7.72 11.77 9.71
C THR A 53 7.16 12.95 8.93
N THR A 54 6.74 12.73 7.68
CA THR A 54 6.11 13.78 6.86
C THR A 54 4.61 13.86 7.07
N ALA A 55 4.02 12.95 7.86
CA ALA A 55 2.58 12.89 8.05
C ALA A 55 2.09 14.06 8.90
N THR A 56 0.85 14.46 8.66
CA THR A 56 0.16 15.45 9.47
C THR A 56 -1.27 14.97 9.67
N VAL A 57 -1.77 15.06 10.88
CA VAL A 57 -3.12 14.63 11.21
C VAL A 57 -3.99 15.88 11.45
N VAL A 58 -5.17 15.86 10.85
CA VAL A 58 -6.16 16.92 11.07
C VAL A 58 -7.39 16.28 11.69
N ASP A 59 -7.82 16.82 12.82
CA ASP A 59 -9.05 16.37 13.47
C ASP A 59 -9.99 17.56 13.63
N ALA A 60 -11.04 17.59 12.83
CA ALA A 60 -12.09 18.59 12.89
C ALA A 60 -13.44 17.95 13.20
N SER A 61 -13.42 16.78 13.85
CA SER A 61 -14.62 16.01 14.11
C SER A 61 -15.49 16.59 15.22
N LYS A 62 -14.95 17.51 16.00
CA LYS A 62 -15.68 18.17 17.08
C LYS A 62 -15.85 19.66 16.77
N PRO A 63 -16.89 20.31 17.34
CA PRO A 63 -17.06 21.76 17.17
C PRO A 63 -15.85 22.51 17.68
N GLY A 64 -15.53 23.63 17.04
CA GLY A 64 -14.39 24.48 17.38
C GLY A 64 -13.30 24.36 16.33
N ASP A 65 -12.12 24.85 16.67
CA ASP A 65 -10.99 24.83 15.74
C ASP A 65 -10.48 23.39 15.54
N PRO A 66 -10.11 23.04 14.32
CA PRO A 66 -9.52 21.71 14.09
C PRO A 66 -8.19 21.57 14.81
N VAL A 67 -7.92 20.36 15.25
CA VAL A 67 -6.62 20.01 15.84
C VAL A 67 -5.73 19.48 14.75
N ILE A 68 -4.56 20.10 14.58
CA ILE A 68 -3.57 19.69 13.58
C ILE A 68 -2.34 19.20 14.32
N THR A 69 -1.92 17.98 14.04
CA THR A 69 -0.80 17.36 14.73
C THR A 69 0.23 16.86 13.72
N ASP A 70 1.48 17.25 13.90
CA ASP A 70 2.57 16.72 13.09
C ASP A 70 2.84 15.27 13.49
N GLY A 71 3.04 14.44 12.49
CA GLY A 71 3.33 13.03 12.70
C GLY A 71 2.16 12.14 12.35
N PRO A 72 2.34 10.83 12.44
CA PRO A 72 1.30 9.87 12.08
C PRO A 72 0.16 9.84 13.09
N TYR A 73 -1.00 9.35 12.64
CA TYR A 73 -2.19 9.23 13.49
C TYR A 73 -1.91 8.33 14.70
N ALA A 74 -1.19 7.24 14.47
CA ALA A 74 -0.80 6.32 15.52
C ALA A 74 0.70 6.06 15.43
N GLU A 75 1.36 6.09 16.58
CA GLU A 75 2.76 5.69 16.63
C GLU A 75 2.81 4.18 16.75
N SER A 76 3.22 3.54 15.67
CA SER A 76 3.24 2.10 15.56
C SER A 76 4.59 1.67 14.99
N LYS A 77 5.04 0.50 15.41
CA LYS A 77 6.23 -0.11 14.80
C LYS A 77 5.99 -0.40 13.33
N GLU A 78 4.77 -0.74 12.99
CA GLU A 78 4.42 -1.10 11.62
C GLU A 78 3.75 0.06 10.94
N GLN A 79 4.19 0.33 9.72
CA GLN A 79 3.78 1.49 8.95
C GLN A 79 3.44 1.07 7.54
N MET A 80 2.43 1.71 6.97
CA MET A 80 2.11 1.53 5.56
C MET A 80 3.08 2.38 4.73
N GLY A 81 3.85 1.71 3.88
CA GLY A 81 4.82 2.40 3.03
C GLY A 81 4.35 2.65 1.62
N GLY A 82 3.25 2.03 1.21
CA GLY A 82 2.72 2.18 -0.14
C GLY A 82 1.56 1.23 -0.36
N PHE A 83 0.97 1.30 -1.55
CA PHE A 83 -0.18 0.45 -1.83
C PHE A 83 -0.42 0.34 -3.34
N TRP A 84 -1.18 -0.70 -3.68
CA TRP A 84 -1.79 -0.85 -5.01
C TRP A 84 -3.29 -0.88 -4.83
N VAL A 85 -4.00 -0.33 -5.81
CA VAL A 85 -5.44 -0.56 -5.96
C VAL A 85 -5.62 -1.37 -7.22
N ILE A 86 -6.26 -2.50 -7.11
CA ILE A 86 -6.47 -3.41 -8.24
C ILE A 86 -7.94 -3.79 -8.37
N GLU A 87 -8.31 -4.28 -9.54
CA GLU A 87 -9.60 -4.93 -9.75
C GLU A 87 -9.39 -6.43 -9.89
N ALA A 88 -10.23 -7.20 -9.22
CA ALA A 88 -10.17 -8.66 -9.28
C ALA A 88 -11.57 -9.23 -9.24
N ALA A 89 -11.73 -10.42 -9.79
CA ALA A 89 -13.03 -11.06 -9.85
C ALA A 89 -13.53 -11.50 -8.47
N ASN A 90 -12.60 -11.87 -7.59
CA ASN A 90 -12.90 -12.34 -6.25
C ASN A 90 -11.67 -12.22 -5.36
N LEU A 91 -11.85 -12.57 -4.09
CA LEU A 91 -10.76 -12.48 -3.12
C LEU A 91 -9.59 -13.40 -3.47
N ASP A 92 -9.87 -14.60 -3.96
CA ASP A 92 -8.80 -15.55 -4.31
C ASP A 92 -7.87 -14.96 -5.37
N GLU A 93 -8.43 -14.30 -6.38
CA GLU A 93 -7.63 -13.64 -7.40
C GLU A 93 -6.81 -12.48 -6.79
N ALA A 94 -7.44 -11.69 -5.92
CA ALA A 94 -6.75 -10.59 -5.26
C ALA A 94 -5.60 -11.10 -4.38
N LEU A 95 -5.78 -12.22 -3.69
CA LEU A 95 -4.74 -12.82 -2.87
C LEU A 95 -3.57 -13.31 -3.72
N GLU A 96 -3.83 -13.81 -4.90
CA GLU A 96 -2.75 -14.22 -5.80
C GLU A 96 -1.94 -13.01 -6.28
N TRP A 97 -2.60 -11.89 -6.59
CA TRP A 97 -1.89 -10.65 -6.89
C TRP A 97 -1.07 -10.18 -5.68
N ALA A 98 -1.66 -10.26 -4.48
CA ALA A 98 -0.97 -9.86 -3.26
C ALA A 98 0.27 -10.71 -3.00
N ARG A 99 0.19 -12.01 -3.28
CA ARG A 99 1.35 -12.90 -3.14
C ARG A 99 2.49 -12.45 -4.03
N LYS A 100 2.17 -12.12 -5.28
CA LYS A 100 3.18 -11.65 -6.23
C LYS A 100 3.73 -10.27 -5.82
N GLY A 101 2.85 -9.38 -5.35
CA GLY A 101 3.26 -8.06 -4.89
C GLY A 101 4.16 -8.14 -3.66
N SER A 102 3.83 -9.04 -2.73
CA SER A 102 4.63 -9.25 -1.53
C SER A 102 6.02 -9.76 -1.87
N ALA A 103 6.10 -10.69 -2.82
CA ALA A 103 7.40 -11.18 -3.28
C ALA A 103 8.21 -10.07 -3.94
N ALA A 104 7.55 -9.22 -4.72
CA ALA A 104 8.23 -8.14 -5.45
C ALA A 104 8.77 -7.06 -4.50
N CYS A 105 8.00 -6.66 -3.49
CA CYS A 105 8.42 -5.62 -2.56
C CYS A 105 9.14 -6.16 -1.32
N GLU A 106 9.24 -7.48 -1.21
CA GLU A 106 9.98 -8.15 -0.13
C GLU A 106 9.43 -7.79 1.25
N GLY A 107 8.10 -7.71 1.37
CA GLY A 107 7.45 -7.39 2.63
C GLY A 107 6.00 -7.85 2.64
N PRO A 108 5.37 -7.82 3.82
CA PRO A 108 3.98 -8.24 3.93
C PRO A 108 3.03 -7.27 3.23
N VAL A 109 1.95 -7.83 2.69
CA VAL A 109 0.91 -7.06 2.00
C VAL A 109 -0.44 -7.44 2.60
N GLU A 110 -1.19 -6.43 3.02
CA GLU A 110 -2.55 -6.63 3.52
C GLU A 110 -3.54 -6.39 2.38
N VAL A 111 -4.54 -7.26 2.28
CA VAL A 111 -5.57 -7.17 1.25
C VAL A 111 -6.89 -6.78 1.89
N ARG A 112 -7.51 -5.71 1.41
CA ARG A 112 -8.84 -5.30 1.88
C ARG A 112 -9.71 -4.92 0.69
N PRO A 113 -10.92 -5.47 0.59
CA PRO A 113 -11.84 -5.04 -0.46
C PRO A 113 -12.36 -3.63 -0.16
N PHE A 114 -12.52 -2.84 -1.21
CA PHE A 114 -13.22 -1.58 -1.08
C PHE A 114 -14.73 -1.84 -1.00
N GLN A 115 -15.43 -0.98 -0.31
CA GLN A 115 -16.88 -0.96 -0.42
C GLN A 115 -17.22 -0.54 -1.85
N GLY A 116 -18.05 -1.30 -2.52
CA GLY A 116 -18.40 -1.04 -3.89
C GLY A 116 -19.88 -0.81 -4.06
N ALA A 117 -20.24 -0.15 -5.17
CA ALA A 117 -21.65 0.06 -5.50
C ALA A 117 -22.40 -1.25 -5.65
N ASP A 118 -21.72 -2.30 -6.07
CA ASP A 118 -22.29 -3.63 -6.26
C ASP A 118 -22.64 -4.31 -4.97
N GLU A 119 -22.03 -3.89 -3.88
CA GLU A 119 -22.19 -4.49 -2.56
C GLU A 119 -23.08 -3.66 -1.64
N GLY A 120 -23.35 -2.46 -2.06
CA GLY A 120 -24.09 -1.45 -1.28
C GLY A 120 -25.57 -1.67 -1.22
#